data_041dc64d555cc7e413f754d8b5d87c23
#
_entry.id   041dc64d555cc7e413f754d8b5d87c23
#
_cell.length_a   1.000
_cell.length_b   1.000
_cell.length_c   1.000
_cell.angle_alpha   90.00
_cell.angle_beta   90.00
_cell.angle_gamma   90.00
#
_symmetry.space_group_name_H-M   'P 1'
#
loop_
_entity.id
_entity.type
_entity.pdbx_description
1 polymer ?
#
loop_
_entity_poly.entity_id
_entity_poly.type
_entity_poly.pdbx_seq_one_letter_code
_entity_poly.pdbx_strand_id
1 'polypeptide(L)'
;MTTPRVAIVTGAARGIGAAIAHALAADGWSVAVCDMNLAAATETAAELRATYGVAATGIAVDIADTASSRAAVAEVEAALGPVTALVNNAGIDVIKPFVDSTEDEWDRIIAVNLKGTIGFCRAVLDGMIERNAGRIVSIASDAGRVGSSGEAVYSATKGGVISFSKTLAREVARYGITVNTVCPGPTETALLAQVAEYSEKLYAGLAKAIPLRRTAQPGDIAPAVAFLLSEGASYITGQTLSVSGGLTMA
;
A
#
# COMPACT_ATOMS: atom_id res chain seq x y z
N MET A 1 -27.31 -12.95 2.67
CA MET A 1 -26.83 -11.57 2.92
C MET A 1 -25.36 -11.56 2.47
N THR A 2 -24.99 -10.67 1.57
CA THR A 2 -23.57 -10.54 1.16
C THR A 2 -22.77 -10.00 2.34
N THR A 3 -21.66 -10.64 2.66
CA THR A 3 -20.73 -10.18 3.71
C THR A 3 -20.31 -8.73 3.40
N PRO A 4 -20.35 -7.79 4.36
CA PRO A 4 -19.86 -6.44 4.13
C PRO A 4 -18.41 -6.48 3.67
N ARG A 5 -18.08 -5.75 2.62
CA ARG A 5 -16.69 -5.61 2.13
C ARG A 5 -16.05 -4.41 2.81
N VAL A 6 -15.20 -4.67 3.80
CA VAL A 6 -14.49 -3.63 4.56
C VAL A 6 -13.01 -3.68 4.22
N ALA A 7 -12.45 -2.57 3.74
CA ALA A 7 -11.04 -2.42 3.39
C ALA A 7 -10.34 -1.41 4.29
N ILE A 8 -9.17 -1.78 4.80
CA ILE A 8 -8.20 -0.84 5.38
C ILE A 8 -7.21 -0.44 4.30
N VAL A 9 -6.97 0.87 4.14
CA VAL A 9 -5.89 1.40 3.30
C VAL A 9 -4.99 2.29 4.16
N THR A 10 -3.71 1.92 4.28
CA THR A 10 -2.74 2.71 5.06
C THR A 10 -2.06 3.78 4.21
N GLY A 11 -1.74 4.95 4.81
CA GLY A 11 -1.20 6.10 4.07
C GLY A 11 -2.20 6.63 3.03
N ALA A 12 -3.49 6.61 3.37
CA ALA A 12 -4.58 6.83 2.43
C ALA A 12 -5.14 8.26 2.43
N ALA A 13 -4.55 9.18 3.18
CA ALA A 13 -4.96 10.59 3.16
C ALA A 13 -4.57 11.31 1.85
N ARG A 14 -3.70 10.73 1.01
CA ARG A 14 -3.24 11.33 -0.26
C ARG A 14 -2.59 10.31 -1.20
N GLY A 15 -2.26 10.76 -2.41
CA GLY A 15 -1.44 10.01 -3.38
C GLY A 15 -2.05 8.67 -3.78
N ILE A 16 -1.22 7.63 -3.88
CA ILE A 16 -1.63 6.29 -4.30
C ILE A 16 -2.68 5.72 -3.34
N GLY A 17 -2.50 5.89 -2.02
CA GLY A 17 -3.44 5.38 -1.02
C GLY A 17 -4.83 5.99 -1.15
N ALA A 18 -4.94 7.31 -1.35
CA ALA A 18 -6.21 7.97 -1.59
C ALA A 18 -6.86 7.48 -2.89
N ALA A 19 -6.09 7.37 -3.98
CA ALA A 19 -6.61 6.85 -5.24
C ALA A 19 -7.13 5.40 -5.12
N ILE A 20 -6.46 4.55 -4.33
CA ILE A 20 -6.93 3.20 -4.03
C ILE A 20 -8.22 3.26 -3.21
N ALA A 21 -8.29 4.12 -2.18
CA ALA A 21 -9.50 4.30 -1.37
C ALA A 21 -10.70 4.72 -2.23
N HIS A 22 -10.52 5.65 -3.16
CA HIS A 22 -11.54 6.06 -4.13
C HIS A 22 -11.96 4.92 -5.06
N ALA A 23 -11.03 4.16 -5.60
CA ALA A 23 -11.35 3.02 -6.47
C ALA A 23 -12.16 1.95 -5.72
N LEU A 24 -11.79 1.62 -4.49
CA LEU A 24 -12.53 0.67 -3.66
C LEU A 24 -13.93 1.18 -3.29
N ALA A 25 -14.05 2.46 -2.94
CA ALA A 25 -15.34 3.08 -2.66
C ALA A 25 -16.26 3.08 -3.89
N ALA A 26 -15.73 3.34 -5.09
CA ALA A 26 -16.47 3.25 -6.35
C ALA A 26 -16.99 1.82 -6.62
N ASP A 27 -16.26 0.79 -6.18
CA ASP A 27 -16.67 -0.61 -6.24
C ASP A 27 -17.59 -1.03 -5.07
N GLY A 28 -18.03 -0.08 -4.23
CA GLY A 28 -18.98 -0.30 -3.13
C GLY A 28 -18.35 -0.91 -1.87
N TRP A 29 -17.04 -0.76 -1.65
CA TRP A 29 -16.39 -1.13 -0.39
C TRP A 29 -16.65 -0.08 0.69
N SER A 30 -16.83 -0.52 1.93
CA SER A 30 -16.62 0.34 3.11
C SER A 30 -15.11 0.51 3.30
N VAL A 31 -14.64 1.75 3.49
CA VAL A 31 -13.21 2.06 3.50
C VAL A 31 -12.77 2.75 4.79
N ALA A 32 -11.77 2.18 5.44
CA ALA A 32 -11.02 2.85 6.50
C ALA A 32 -9.77 3.52 5.90
N VAL A 33 -9.76 4.84 5.93
CA VAL A 33 -8.66 5.71 5.51
C VAL A 33 -7.71 5.85 6.71
N CYS A 34 -6.64 5.06 6.74
CA CYS A 34 -5.68 5.05 7.84
C CYS A 34 -4.46 5.92 7.50
N ASP A 35 -4.14 6.91 8.34
CA ASP A 35 -2.99 7.80 8.13
C ASP A 35 -2.49 8.36 9.47
N MET A 36 -1.26 8.84 9.55
CA MET A 36 -0.76 9.58 10.72
C MET A 36 -1.48 10.93 10.86
N ASN A 37 -1.88 11.54 9.75
CA ASN A 37 -2.65 12.78 9.71
C ASN A 37 -4.15 12.48 9.77
N LEU A 38 -4.71 12.42 10.98
CA LEU A 38 -6.13 12.15 11.19
C LEU A 38 -7.05 13.15 10.48
N ALA A 39 -6.69 14.43 10.45
CA ALA A 39 -7.52 15.45 9.82
C ALA A 39 -7.68 15.18 8.32
N ALA A 40 -6.55 14.93 7.61
CA ALA A 40 -6.58 14.61 6.20
C ALA A 40 -7.24 13.25 5.92
N ALA A 41 -7.05 12.25 6.79
CA ALA A 41 -7.74 10.96 6.67
C ALA A 41 -9.27 11.11 6.82
N THR A 42 -9.70 11.95 7.75
CA THR A 42 -11.12 12.24 7.97
C THR A 42 -11.75 12.98 6.79
N GLU A 43 -11.03 13.93 6.20
CA GLU A 43 -11.45 14.66 4.99
C GLU A 43 -11.62 13.70 3.82
N THR A 44 -10.61 12.88 3.51
CA THR A 44 -10.70 11.85 2.46
C THR A 44 -11.88 10.90 2.71
N ALA A 45 -12.08 10.42 3.94
CA ALA A 45 -13.23 9.59 4.28
C ALA A 45 -14.58 10.30 4.08
N ALA A 46 -14.65 11.60 4.35
CA ALA A 46 -15.84 12.40 4.07
C ALA A 46 -16.12 12.51 2.56
N GLU A 47 -15.10 12.72 1.76
CA GLU A 47 -15.20 12.72 0.29
C GLU A 47 -15.72 11.38 -0.24
N LEU A 48 -15.20 10.24 0.27
CA LEU A 48 -15.68 8.91 -0.13
C LEU A 48 -17.17 8.73 0.17
N ARG A 49 -17.62 9.14 1.36
CA ARG A 49 -19.05 9.07 1.72
C ARG A 49 -19.91 9.95 0.82
N ALA A 50 -19.46 11.17 0.55
CA ALA A 50 -20.21 12.13 -0.27
C ALA A 50 -20.31 11.71 -1.74
N THR A 51 -19.21 11.15 -2.28
CA THR A 51 -19.11 10.82 -3.72
C THR A 51 -19.76 9.48 -4.05
N TYR A 52 -19.57 8.46 -3.19
CA TYR A 52 -19.95 7.08 -3.51
C TYR A 52 -21.07 6.52 -2.64
N GLY A 53 -21.48 7.21 -1.58
CA GLY A 53 -22.54 6.75 -0.68
C GLY A 53 -22.16 5.53 0.17
N VAL A 54 -20.89 5.19 0.27
CA VAL A 54 -20.37 4.07 1.06
C VAL A 54 -20.07 4.50 2.50
N ALA A 55 -19.97 3.55 3.43
CA ALA A 55 -19.43 3.83 4.75
C ALA A 55 -17.91 4.05 4.67
N ALA A 56 -17.40 5.10 5.27
CA ALA A 56 -15.98 5.36 5.36
C ALA A 56 -15.61 6.10 6.65
N THR A 57 -14.43 5.83 7.20
CA THR A 57 -13.90 6.46 8.42
C THR A 57 -12.43 6.80 8.29
N GLY A 58 -12.00 7.93 8.87
CA GLY A 58 -10.59 8.28 9.02
C GLY A 58 -10.06 7.76 10.36
N ILE A 59 -8.92 7.08 10.36
CA ILE A 59 -8.29 6.50 11.55
C ILE A 59 -6.85 6.99 11.65
N ALA A 60 -6.48 7.53 12.83
CA ALA A 60 -5.10 7.89 13.11
C ALA A 60 -4.27 6.63 13.40
N VAL A 61 -3.15 6.46 12.69
CA VAL A 61 -2.26 5.33 12.96
C VAL A 61 -0.81 5.65 12.63
N ASP A 62 0.10 5.35 13.54
CA ASP A 62 1.51 5.20 13.24
C ASP A 62 1.80 3.72 12.96
N ILE A 63 2.09 3.39 11.70
CA ILE A 63 2.33 2.00 11.30
C ILE A 63 3.67 1.46 11.82
N ALA A 64 4.61 2.31 12.22
CA ALA A 64 5.86 1.88 12.85
C ALA A 64 5.62 1.27 14.26
N ASP A 65 4.51 1.62 14.90
CA ASP A 65 4.05 1.02 16.15
C ASP A 65 3.01 -0.08 15.89
N THR A 66 3.38 -1.31 16.19
CA THR A 66 2.47 -2.47 16.03
C THR A 66 1.31 -2.47 17.03
N ALA A 67 1.40 -1.79 18.17
CA ALA A 67 0.28 -1.60 19.08
C ALA A 67 -0.75 -0.64 18.47
N SER A 68 -0.29 0.47 17.87
CA SER A 68 -1.13 1.39 17.10
C SER A 68 -1.86 0.67 15.96
N SER A 69 -1.16 -0.21 15.23
CA SER A 69 -1.77 -1.00 14.14
C SER A 69 -2.90 -1.90 14.64
N ARG A 70 -2.73 -2.58 15.79
CA ARG A 70 -3.79 -3.41 16.39
C ARG A 70 -4.98 -2.58 16.87
N ALA A 71 -4.73 -1.45 17.49
CA ALA A 71 -5.78 -0.54 17.94
C ALA A 71 -6.58 0.00 16.75
N ALA A 72 -5.92 0.39 15.66
CA ALA A 72 -6.57 0.86 14.44
C ALA A 72 -7.48 -0.23 13.83
N VAL A 73 -7.04 -1.49 13.77
CA VAL A 73 -7.90 -2.59 13.26
C VAL A 73 -9.14 -2.75 14.13
N ALA A 74 -9.00 -2.75 15.46
CA ALA A 74 -10.14 -2.86 16.37
C ALA A 74 -11.13 -1.68 16.21
N GLU A 75 -10.63 -0.46 16.02
CA GLU A 75 -11.45 0.72 15.77
C GLU A 75 -12.21 0.63 14.44
N VAL A 76 -11.54 0.16 13.39
CA VAL A 76 -12.18 -0.08 12.08
C VAL A 76 -13.27 -1.14 12.20
N GLU A 77 -13.01 -2.26 12.86
CA GLU A 77 -14.01 -3.32 13.02
C GLU A 77 -15.22 -2.87 13.84
N ALA A 78 -15.02 -2.02 14.84
CA ALA A 78 -16.10 -1.42 15.60
C ALA A 78 -16.94 -0.43 14.75
N ALA A 79 -16.32 0.32 13.85
CA ALA A 79 -16.98 1.35 13.05
C ALA A 79 -17.63 0.82 11.76
N LEU A 80 -16.98 -0.12 11.06
CA LEU A 80 -17.36 -0.57 9.71
C LEU A 80 -17.71 -2.05 9.64
N GLY A 81 -17.40 -2.82 10.68
CA GLY A 81 -17.54 -4.28 10.68
C GLY A 81 -16.24 -5.02 10.30
N PRO A 82 -16.30 -6.35 10.18
CA PRO A 82 -15.13 -7.20 10.02
C PRO A 82 -14.27 -6.82 8.81
N VAL A 83 -12.97 -6.66 9.03
CA VAL A 83 -12.01 -6.31 7.96
C VAL A 83 -11.83 -7.48 7.00
N THR A 84 -12.18 -7.29 5.73
CA THR A 84 -12.07 -8.32 4.67
C THR A 84 -10.94 -8.04 3.69
N ALA A 85 -10.43 -6.81 3.65
CA ALA A 85 -9.28 -6.44 2.82
C ALA A 85 -8.30 -5.52 3.55
N LEU A 86 -7.01 -5.70 3.27
CA LEU A 86 -5.92 -4.83 3.73
C LEU A 86 -5.08 -4.36 2.55
N VAL A 87 -4.87 -3.06 2.44
CA VAL A 87 -3.88 -2.46 1.55
C VAL A 87 -2.79 -1.80 2.38
N ASN A 88 -1.61 -2.42 2.43
CA ASN A 88 -0.41 -1.81 3.00
C ASN A 88 0.19 -0.86 1.96
N ASN A 89 -0.14 0.42 2.04
CA ASN A 89 0.37 1.42 1.11
C ASN A 89 1.31 2.43 1.77
N ALA A 90 1.16 2.71 3.05
CA ALA A 90 2.02 3.68 3.75
C ALA A 90 3.50 3.34 3.59
N GLY A 91 4.31 4.34 3.33
CA GLY A 91 5.75 4.20 3.18
C GLY A 91 6.44 5.55 3.09
N ILE A 92 7.73 5.54 3.42
CA ILE A 92 8.63 6.70 3.36
C ILE A 92 9.91 6.34 2.65
N ASP A 93 10.61 7.34 2.17
CA ASP A 93 11.97 7.22 1.65
C ASP A 93 12.81 8.46 2.02
N VAL A 94 14.13 8.32 1.91
CA VAL A 94 15.13 9.38 1.99
C VAL A 94 16.13 9.16 0.86
N ILE A 95 16.02 9.96 -0.20
CA ILE A 95 16.81 9.78 -1.42
C ILE A 95 18.18 10.43 -1.26
N LYS A 96 19.23 9.63 -1.12
CA LYS A 96 20.64 10.03 -1.06
C LYS A 96 21.57 8.84 -1.33
N PRO A 97 22.87 9.08 -1.68
CA PRO A 97 23.86 8.01 -1.73
C PRO A 97 23.94 7.28 -0.38
N PHE A 98 24.10 5.95 -0.41
CA PHE A 98 24.13 5.15 0.82
C PHE A 98 25.23 5.61 1.80
N VAL A 99 26.39 6.02 1.26
CA VAL A 99 27.52 6.51 2.08
C VAL A 99 27.22 7.79 2.88
N ASP A 100 26.18 8.53 2.51
CA ASP A 100 25.73 9.77 3.17
C ASP A 100 24.50 9.54 4.07
N SER A 101 24.00 8.30 4.15
CA SER A 101 22.83 7.95 4.95
C SER A 101 23.22 7.56 6.39
N THR A 102 22.27 7.70 7.31
CA THR A 102 22.48 7.47 8.75
C THR A 102 21.68 6.27 9.26
N GLU A 103 22.13 5.68 10.38
CA GLU A 103 21.42 4.56 11.03
C GLU A 103 20.00 4.95 11.47
N ASP A 104 19.79 6.17 11.96
CA ASP A 104 18.46 6.67 12.34
C ASP A 104 17.49 6.70 11.14
N GLU A 105 18.00 7.08 9.96
CA GLU A 105 17.21 7.03 8.71
C GLU A 105 16.89 5.59 8.32
N TRP A 106 17.84 4.67 8.45
CA TRP A 106 17.62 3.26 8.14
C TRP A 106 16.57 2.66 9.06
N ASP A 107 16.72 2.87 10.38
CA ASP A 107 15.78 2.37 11.39
C ASP A 107 14.36 2.88 11.12
N ARG A 108 14.22 4.16 10.79
CA ARG A 108 12.92 4.75 10.46
C ARG A 108 12.31 4.17 9.18
N ILE A 109 13.09 4.02 8.11
CA ILE A 109 12.61 3.45 6.84
C ILE A 109 12.22 1.98 7.05
N ILE A 110 13.01 1.20 7.77
CA ILE A 110 12.71 -0.21 8.08
C ILE A 110 11.47 -0.32 8.96
N ALA A 111 11.37 0.50 10.01
CA ALA A 111 10.24 0.49 10.93
C ALA A 111 8.92 0.78 10.20
N VAL A 112 8.88 1.78 9.34
CA VAL A 112 7.68 2.15 8.59
C VAL A 112 7.40 1.15 7.48
N ASN A 113 8.33 0.97 6.54
CA ASN A 113 8.03 0.27 5.28
C ASN A 113 7.91 -1.24 5.45
N LEU A 114 8.75 -1.86 6.28
CA LEU A 114 8.80 -3.31 6.43
C LEU A 114 8.08 -3.78 7.70
N LYS A 115 8.51 -3.32 8.87
CA LYS A 115 7.91 -3.74 10.14
C LYS A 115 6.44 -3.32 10.24
N GLY A 116 6.09 -2.12 9.76
CA GLY A 116 4.71 -1.62 9.71
C GLY A 116 3.81 -2.52 8.84
N THR A 117 4.27 -2.88 7.65
CA THR A 117 3.57 -3.83 6.76
C THR A 117 3.34 -5.19 7.45
N ILE A 118 4.37 -5.75 8.09
CA ILE A 118 4.28 -7.01 8.84
C ILE A 118 3.28 -6.87 10.00
N GLY A 119 3.35 -5.76 10.75
CA GLY A 119 2.48 -5.47 11.89
C GLY A 119 1.01 -5.40 11.51
N PHE A 120 0.67 -4.70 10.42
CA PHE A 120 -0.71 -4.63 9.92
C PHE A 120 -1.22 -5.98 9.39
N CYS A 121 -0.39 -6.71 8.63
CA CYS A 121 -0.76 -8.07 8.22
C CYS A 121 -1.09 -8.92 9.45
N ARG A 122 -0.24 -8.91 10.49
CA ARG A 122 -0.49 -9.68 11.72
C ARG A 122 -1.78 -9.26 12.43
N ALA A 123 -2.08 -7.95 12.43
CA ALA A 123 -3.27 -7.41 13.12
C ALA A 123 -4.60 -7.86 12.49
N VAL A 124 -4.67 -8.06 11.17
CA VAL A 124 -5.91 -8.47 10.48
C VAL A 124 -6.05 -9.99 10.35
N LEU A 125 -4.96 -10.75 10.46
CA LEU A 125 -4.95 -12.18 10.10
C LEU A 125 -5.83 -13.05 10.98
N ASP A 126 -5.90 -12.82 12.28
CA ASP A 126 -6.71 -13.68 13.18
C ASP A 126 -8.19 -13.66 12.75
N GLY A 127 -8.75 -12.47 12.51
CA GLY A 127 -10.11 -12.32 12.04
C GLY A 127 -10.32 -12.87 10.62
N MET A 128 -9.35 -12.70 9.71
CA MET A 128 -9.44 -13.27 8.35
C MET A 128 -9.38 -14.81 8.38
N ILE A 129 -8.53 -15.40 9.22
CA ILE A 129 -8.42 -16.87 9.40
C ILE A 129 -9.72 -17.44 9.97
N GLU A 130 -10.27 -16.81 11.01
CA GLU A 130 -11.52 -17.26 11.63
C GLU A 130 -12.68 -17.30 10.60
N ARG A 131 -12.73 -16.31 9.72
CA ARG A 131 -13.75 -16.22 8.67
C ARG A 131 -13.44 -17.04 7.41
N ASN A 132 -12.23 -17.62 7.30
CA ASN A 132 -11.73 -18.29 6.09
C ASN A 132 -11.86 -17.41 4.83
N ALA A 133 -11.62 -16.13 4.95
CA ALA A 133 -11.71 -15.17 3.87
C ALA A 133 -10.85 -13.91 4.16
N GLY A 134 -10.11 -13.45 3.17
CA GLY A 134 -9.34 -12.22 3.27
C GLY A 134 -8.59 -11.91 1.97
N ARG A 135 -8.29 -10.64 1.77
CA ARG A 135 -7.48 -10.14 0.63
C ARG A 135 -6.45 -9.16 1.16
N ILE A 136 -5.18 -9.40 0.87
CA ILE A 136 -4.08 -8.51 1.27
C ILE A 136 -3.31 -8.09 0.03
N VAL A 137 -3.14 -6.79 -0.17
CA VAL A 137 -2.27 -6.22 -1.20
C VAL A 137 -1.30 -5.26 -0.55
N SER A 138 0.00 -5.47 -0.80
CA SER A 138 1.05 -4.58 -0.31
C SER A 138 1.65 -3.77 -1.47
N ILE A 139 1.78 -2.46 -1.28
CA ILE A 139 2.46 -1.58 -2.23
C ILE A 139 3.97 -1.65 -1.95
N ALA A 140 4.68 -2.36 -2.81
CA ALA A 140 6.13 -2.39 -2.81
C ALA A 140 6.70 -1.29 -3.73
N SER A 141 7.67 -1.63 -4.55
CA SER A 141 8.27 -0.77 -5.58
C SER A 141 9.08 -1.64 -6.55
N ASP A 142 9.20 -1.22 -7.78
CA ASP A 142 10.18 -1.82 -8.70
C ASP A 142 11.61 -1.66 -8.20
N ALA A 143 11.91 -0.62 -7.38
CA ALA A 143 13.19 -0.49 -6.68
C ALA A 143 13.51 -1.72 -5.80
N GLY A 144 12.50 -2.36 -5.20
CA GLY A 144 12.66 -3.61 -4.45
C GLY A 144 12.94 -4.86 -5.32
N ARG A 145 12.77 -4.76 -6.63
CA ARG A 145 13.01 -5.85 -7.61
C ARG A 145 14.37 -5.73 -8.30
N VAL A 146 14.73 -4.51 -8.72
CA VAL A 146 15.90 -4.27 -9.57
C VAL A 146 16.88 -3.27 -8.98
N GLY A 147 16.59 -2.70 -7.82
CA GLY A 147 17.36 -1.64 -7.20
C GLY A 147 17.04 -0.26 -7.80
N SER A 148 17.41 0.79 -7.06
CA SER A 148 17.33 2.18 -7.51
C SER A 148 18.44 2.99 -6.87
N SER A 149 19.12 3.82 -7.65
CA SER A 149 20.21 4.66 -7.15
C SER A 149 19.69 5.70 -6.14
N GLY A 150 20.36 5.80 -4.99
CA GLY A 150 19.96 6.69 -3.92
C GLY A 150 18.90 6.13 -2.97
N GLU A 151 18.39 4.91 -3.20
CA GLU A 151 17.28 4.30 -2.45
C GLU A 151 17.67 2.93 -1.85
N ALA A 152 18.92 2.75 -1.38
CA ALA A 152 19.42 1.43 -0.99
C ALA A 152 18.58 0.77 0.12
N VAL A 153 18.31 1.48 1.22
CA VAL A 153 17.53 0.95 2.36
C VAL A 153 16.05 0.83 2.00
N TYR A 154 15.51 1.80 1.27
CA TYR A 154 14.15 1.72 0.73
C TYR A 154 13.98 0.48 -0.16
N SER A 155 14.88 0.27 -1.12
CA SER A 155 14.88 -0.91 -2.00
C SER A 155 14.93 -2.22 -1.20
N ALA A 156 15.77 -2.28 -0.16
CA ALA A 156 15.85 -3.43 0.73
C ALA A 156 14.51 -3.69 1.45
N THR A 157 13.85 -2.64 1.98
CA THR A 157 12.55 -2.81 2.64
C THR A 157 11.46 -3.27 1.66
N LYS A 158 11.43 -2.71 0.45
CA LYS A 158 10.44 -3.09 -0.58
C LYS A 158 10.68 -4.51 -1.12
N GLY A 159 11.94 -4.93 -1.25
CA GLY A 159 12.30 -6.33 -1.52
C GLY A 159 11.88 -7.27 -0.38
N GLY A 160 12.06 -6.83 0.88
CA GLY A 160 11.56 -7.53 2.07
C GLY A 160 10.05 -7.72 2.07
N VAL A 161 9.27 -6.69 1.71
CA VAL A 161 7.81 -6.76 1.57
C VAL A 161 7.40 -7.80 0.51
N ILE A 162 8.09 -7.83 -0.65
CA ILE A 162 7.82 -8.80 -1.71
C ILE A 162 8.06 -10.23 -1.20
N SER A 163 9.20 -10.49 -0.57
CA SER A 163 9.54 -11.81 -0.05
C SER A 163 8.61 -12.26 1.09
N PHE A 164 8.32 -11.36 2.03
CA PHE A 164 7.36 -11.59 3.11
C PHE A 164 5.97 -11.96 2.57
N SER A 165 5.46 -11.20 1.61
CA SER A 165 4.14 -11.43 1.02
C SER A 165 4.03 -12.79 0.34
N LYS A 166 5.09 -13.25 -0.36
CA LYS A 166 5.14 -14.58 -0.98
C LYS A 166 5.09 -15.71 0.05
N THR A 167 5.80 -15.55 1.17
CA THR A 167 5.78 -16.54 2.25
C THR A 167 4.41 -16.56 2.92
N LEU A 168 3.89 -15.37 3.29
CA LEU A 168 2.58 -15.26 3.91
C LEU A 168 1.47 -15.86 3.04
N ALA A 169 1.50 -15.64 1.72
CA ALA A 169 0.57 -16.23 0.77
C ALA A 169 0.50 -17.76 0.89
N ARG A 170 1.65 -18.43 1.04
CA ARG A 170 1.72 -19.90 1.20
C ARG A 170 1.10 -20.35 2.53
N GLU A 171 1.38 -19.62 3.60
CA GLU A 171 0.93 -19.98 4.95
C GLU A 171 -0.59 -19.84 5.13
N VAL A 172 -1.20 -18.81 4.48
CA VAL A 172 -2.62 -18.47 4.69
C VAL A 172 -3.55 -18.95 3.58
N ALA A 173 -3.03 -19.47 2.47
CA ALA A 173 -3.85 -19.91 1.33
C ALA A 173 -4.93 -20.93 1.72
N ARG A 174 -4.64 -21.84 2.64
CA ARG A 174 -5.61 -22.84 3.14
C ARG A 174 -6.85 -22.23 3.80
N TYR A 175 -6.78 -20.96 4.19
CA TYR A 175 -7.90 -20.21 4.78
C TYR A 175 -8.61 -19.32 3.73
N GLY A 176 -8.39 -19.55 2.44
CA GLY A 176 -9.00 -18.74 1.39
C GLY A 176 -8.52 -17.29 1.33
N ILE A 177 -7.38 -16.98 1.98
CA ILE A 177 -6.78 -15.65 2.00
C ILE A 177 -5.76 -15.54 0.87
N THR A 178 -5.88 -14.47 0.05
CA THR A 178 -4.87 -14.15 -0.96
C THR A 178 -3.97 -13.01 -0.50
N VAL A 179 -2.69 -13.09 -0.83
CA VAL A 179 -1.69 -12.06 -0.52
C VAL A 179 -0.89 -11.75 -1.77
N ASN A 180 -0.97 -10.52 -2.26
CA ASN A 180 -0.28 -10.09 -3.47
C ASN A 180 0.46 -8.76 -3.24
N THR A 181 1.33 -8.42 -4.17
CA THR A 181 2.14 -7.21 -4.12
C THR A 181 2.01 -6.45 -5.43
N VAL A 182 1.84 -5.15 -5.35
CA VAL A 182 1.93 -4.24 -6.50
C VAL A 182 3.19 -3.41 -6.38
N CYS A 183 3.95 -3.30 -7.47
CA CYS A 183 5.16 -2.50 -7.58
C CYS A 183 4.89 -1.33 -8.54
N PRO A 184 4.57 -0.14 -8.03
CA PRO A 184 4.50 1.05 -8.87
C PRO A 184 5.87 1.41 -9.46
N GLY A 185 5.86 1.90 -10.69
CA GLY A 185 6.94 2.71 -11.22
C GLY A 185 6.88 4.16 -10.72
N PRO A 186 7.68 5.08 -11.31
CA PRO A 186 7.64 6.50 -10.98
C PRO A 186 6.22 7.06 -11.09
N THR A 187 5.63 7.44 -9.94
CA THR A 187 4.24 7.90 -9.83
C THR A 187 4.20 9.29 -9.21
N GLU A 188 3.44 10.21 -9.80
CA GLU A 188 3.30 11.61 -9.37
C GLU A 188 2.71 11.69 -7.96
N THR A 189 3.59 11.81 -6.99
CA THR A 189 3.30 11.87 -5.54
C THR A 189 4.33 12.75 -4.85
N ALA A 190 4.08 13.10 -3.59
CA ALA A 190 5.07 13.79 -2.77
C ALA A 190 6.40 13.01 -2.63
N LEU A 191 6.37 11.68 -2.76
CA LEU A 191 7.59 10.87 -2.74
C LEU A 191 8.41 11.08 -4.03
N LEU A 192 7.77 11.12 -5.20
CA LEU A 192 8.46 11.38 -6.46
C LEU A 192 9.01 12.82 -6.53
N ALA A 193 8.38 13.78 -5.86
CA ALA A 193 8.88 15.15 -5.80
C ALA A 193 10.28 15.22 -5.18
N GLN A 194 10.63 14.34 -4.25
CA GLN A 194 11.97 14.24 -3.67
C GLN A 194 13.04 13.87 -4.72
N VAL A 195 12.67 13.13 -5.77
CA VAL A 195 13.59 12.83 -6.89
C VAL A 195 13.95 14.11 -7.64
N ALA A 196 12.97 15.01 -7.85
CA ALA A 196 13.21 16.29 -8.49
C ALA A 196 14.10 17.20 -7.63
N GLU A 197 13.91 17.20 -6.31
CA GLU A 197 14.75 17.93 -5.35
C GLU A 197 16.18 17.37 -5.34
N TYR A 198 16.35 16.05 -5.40
CA TYR A 198 17.64 15.40 -5.45
C TYR A 198 18.35 15.63 -6.78
N SER A 199 17.64 15.53 -7.92
CA SER A 199 18.21 15.76 -9.26
C SER A 199 17.11 16.02 -10.30
N GLU A 200 17.00 17.29 -10.73
CA GLU A 200 16.10 17.70 -11.81
C GLU A 200 16.37 16.93 -13.12
N LYS A 201 17.66 16.66 -13.42
CA LYS A 201 18.06 15.88 -14.60
C LYS A 201 17.55 14.44 -14.54
N LEU A 202 17.60 13.80 -13.36
CA LEU A 202 17.08 12.45 -13.15
C LEU A 202 15.56 12.46 -13.36
N TYR A 203 14.85 13.35 -12.69
CA TYR A 203 13.40 13.50 -12.82
C TYR A 203 12.97 13.72 -14.28
N ALA A 204 13.61 14.66 -14.99
CA ALA A 204 13.31 14.92 -16.39
C ALA A 204 13.61 13.72 -17.34
N GLY A 205 14.47 12.79 -16.88
CA GLY A 205 14.78 11.56 -17.61
C GLY A 205 13.75 10.45 -17.43
N LEU A 206 12.97 10.46 -16.35
CA LEU A 206 12.06 9.35 -15.99
C LEU A 206 11.05 9.04 -17.10
N ALA A 207 10.33 10.03 -17.59
CA ALA A 207 9.34 9.83 -18.64
C ALA A 207 9.95 9.28 -19.95
N LYS A 208 11.22 9.58 -20.23
CA LYS A 208 11.94 9.07 -21.40
C LYS A 208 12.34 7.60 -21.24
N ALA A 209 12.64 7.19 -20.01
CA ALA A 209 13.00 5.82 -19.70
C ALA A 209 11.79 4.88 -19.70
N ILE A 210 10.61 5.38 -19.37
CA ILE A 210 9.37 4.61 -19.34
C ILE A 210 8.88 4.35 -20.78
N PRO A 211 8.62 3.10 -21.20
CA PRO A 211 8.11 2.78 -22.53
C PRO A 211 6.81 3.51 -22.88
N LEU A 212 5.86 3.67 -21.94
CA LEU A 212 4.63 4.46 -22.14
C LEU A 212 4.84 5.98 -22.14
N ARG A 213 6.12 6.46 -22.03
CA ARG A 213 6.55 7.85 -22.20
C ARG A 213 5.90 8.86 -21.25
N ARG A 214 5.46 8.43 -20.08
CA ARG A 214 4.98 9.28 -19.00
C ARG A 214 5.22 8.63 -17.65
N THR A 215 5.30 9.43 -16.61
CA THR A 215 5.16 8.99 -15.22
C THR A 215 3.72 8.54 -14.97
N ALA A 216 3.53 7.65 -14.00
CA ALA A 216 2.20 7.22 -13.61
C ALA A 216 1.50 8.30 -12.77
N GLN A 217 0.19 8.36 -12.87
CA GLN A 217 -0.66 9.04 -11.90
C GLN A 217 -1.11 8.03 -10.82
N PRO A 218 -1.45 8.44 -9.60
CA PRO A 218 -2.02 7.55 -8.58
C PRO A 218 -3.18 6.68 -9.09
N GLY A 219 -4.01 7.25 -9.98
CA GLY A 219 -5.11 6.56 -10.65
C GLY A 219 -4.70 5.44 -11.62
N ASP A 220 -3.44 5.39 -12.07
CA ASP A 220 -2.93 4.28 -12.89
C ASP A 220 -2.62 3.03 -12.03
N ILE A 221 -2.36 3.22 -10.73
CA ILE A 221 -2.01 2.14 -9.80
C ILE A 221 -3.27 1.52 -9.17
N ALA A 222 -4.24 2.35 -8.81
CA ALA A 222 -5.42 1.94 -8.04
C ALA A 222 -6.24 0.81 -8.70
N PRO A 223 -6.47 0.76 -10.02
CA PRO A 223 -7.24 -0.33 -10.64
C PRO A 223 -6.60 -1.71 -10.48
N ALA A 224 -5.26 -1.81 -10.51
CA ALA A 224 -4.56 -3.08 -10.30
C ALA A 224 -4.77 -3.60 -8.87
N VAL A 225 -4.76 -2.71 -7.89
CA VAL A 225 -5.03 -3.04 -6.48
C VAL A 225 -6.47 -3.47 -6.29
N ALA A 226 -7.44 -2.72 -6.82
CA ALA A 226 -8.86 -3.04 -6.76
C ALA A 226 -9.16 -4.41 -7.40
N PHE A 227 -8.56 -4.70 -8.56
CA PHE A 227 -8.67 -6.01 -9.20
C PHE A 227 -8.14 -7.14 -8.30
N LEU A 228 -6.95 -6.98 -7.70
CA LEU A 228 -6.36 -8.01 -6.83
C LEU A 228 -7.16 -8.24 -5.53
N LEU A 229 -7.98 -7.28 -5.11
CA LEU A 229 -8.90 -7.43 -3.98
C LEU A 229 -10.28 -7.99 -4.38
N SER A 230 -10.59 -8.05 -5.66
CA SER A 230 -11.87 -8.51 -6.18
C SER A 230 -11.98 -10.04 -6.21
N GLU A 231 -13.23 -10.56 -6.36
CA GLU A 231 -13.48 -12.00 -6.56
C GLU A 231 -12.86 -12.50 -7.87
N GLY A 232 -12.69 -11.66 -8.89
CA GLY A 232 -12.03 -12.01 -10.15
C GLY A 232 -10.56 -12.43 -9.97
N ALA A 233 -9.93 -12.03 -8.86
CA ALA A 233 -8.56 -12.39 -8.50
C ALA A 233 -8.48 -13.53 -7.46
N SER A 234 -9.55 -14.24 -7.16
CA SER A 234 -9.62 -15.25 -6.09
C SER A 234 -8.61 -16.40 -6.25
N TYR A 235 -8.11 -16.64 -7.46
CA TYR A 235 -7.07 -17.65 -7.75
C TYR A 235 -5.68 -17.06 -7.95
N ILE A 236 -5.49 -15.77 -7.61
CA ILE A 236 -4.22 -15.06 -7.72
C ILE A 236 -3.66 -14.80 -6.32
N THR A 237 -2.56 -15.47 -5.96
CA THR A 237 -1.88 -15.26 -4.67
C THR A 237 -0.37 -15.40 -4.83
N GLY A 238 0.40 -14.72 -3.98
CA GLY A 238 1.87 -14.71 -3.99
C GLY A 238 2.47 -13.97 -5.19
N GLN A 239 1.68 -13.22 -5.96
CA GLN A 239 2.15 -12.52 -7.15
C GLN A 239 2.71 -11.14 -6.82
N THR A 240 3.66 -10.72 -7.66
CA THR A 240 4.24 -9.38 -7.63
C THR A 240 4.03 -8.76 -9.00
N LEU A 241 3.14 -7.78 -9.07
CA LEU A 241 2.73 -7.13 -10.31
C LEU A 241 3.38 -5.74 -10.42
N SER A 242 4.20 -5.51 -11.43
CA SER A 242 4.68 -4.16 -11.77
C SER A 242 3.62 -3.37 -12.51
N VAL A 243 3.35 -2.16 -12.04
CA VAL A 243 2.51 -1.16 -12.70
C VAL A 243 3.39 0.06 -12.97
N SER A 244 4.22 -0.04 -14.02
CA SER A 244 5.36 0.86 -14.24
C SER A 244 5.43 1.42 -15.67
N GLY A 245 4.38 1.25 -16.47
CA GLY A 245 4.41 1.67 -17.87
C GLY A 245 5.44 0.92 -18.72
N GLY A 246 5.87 -0.28 -18.28
CA GLY A 246 6.87 -1.10 -18.94
C GLY A 246 8.31 -0.80 -18.52
N LEU A 247 8.54 0.07 -17.51
CA LEU A 247 9.89 0.38 -17.03
C LEU A 247 10.60 -0.86 -16.47
N THR A 248 9.85 -1.70 -15.77
CA THR A 248 10.35 -2.96 -15.21
C THR A 248 9.46 -4.11 -15.68
N MET A 249 10.07 -5.17 -16.19
CA MET A 249 9.42 -6.37 -16.74
C MET A 249 9.99 -7.64 -16.12
N ALA A 250 10.24 -7.67 -14.80
CA ALA A 250 10.86 -8.79 -14.06
C ALA A 250 9.87 -9.55 -13.20
#